data_15cafea7dab9b19ea7c4cdbe8dbc5ed2
#
_entry.id   15cafea7dab9b19ea7c4cdbe8dbc5ed2
#
_cell.length_a   1.000
_cell.length_b   1.000
_cell.length_c   1.000
_cell.angle_alpha   90.00
_cell.angle_beta   90.00
_cell.angle_gamma   90.00
#
_symmetry.space_group_name_H-M   'P 1'
#
loop_
_entity.id
_entity.type
_entity.pdbx_description
1 polymer ?
#
loop_
_entity_poly.entity_id
_entity_poly.type
_entity_poly.pdbx_seq_one_letter_code
_entity_poly.pdbx_strand_id
1 'polypeptide(L)'
;MGFSDKNEPKEPYISHEIMEKLAKDLNIAFENWMQDWPYEVVNKNDIEKYLEYYNTVNDKNKKFKVMEMLIQSIEEQENEEKFLYYWNIVKRLIEKDFLIHEYTIWYWCLFEEIDEDHMKDAWKITPFLRRLWYNMKIGKDNGVRPYFT
;
A
#
# COMPACT_ATOMS: atom_id res chain seq x y z
N MET A 1 -21.96 10.68 2.00
CA MET A 1 -21.17 11.38 2.98
C MET A 1 -19.77 10.89 3.00
N GLY A 2 -18.85 11.79 3.20
CA GLY A 2 -17.44 11.44 3.13
C GLY A 2 -17.00 10.42 4.17
N PHE A 3 -17.59 10.45 5.35
CA PHE A 3 -17.11 9.55 6.39
C PHE A 3 -17.46 8.09 6.13
N SER A 4 -18.53 7.82 5.38
CA SER A 4 -18.85 6.43 5.06
C SER A 4 -17.80 5.83 4.12
N ASP A 5 -17.08 6.67 3.39
CA ASP A 5 -16.03 6.21 2.50
C ASP A 5 -14.73 5.90 3.23
N LYS A 6 -14.68 6.18 4.54
CA LYS A 6 -13.50 5.90 5.37
C LYS A 6 -13.66 4.64 6.20
N ASN A 7 -14.75 3.91 5.98
CA ASN A 7 -15.00 2.67 6.71
C ASN A 7 -14.01 1.60 6.26
N GLU A 8 -13.66 0.74 7.22
CA GLU A 8 -12.69 -0.32 6.97
C GLU A 8 -13.20 -1.27 5.91
N PRO A 9 -12.47 -1.44 4.80
CA PRO A 9 -12.81 -2.48 3.82
C PRO A 9 -12.53 -3.86 4.41
N LYS A 10 -13.08 -4.89 3.75
CA LYS A 10 -12.80 -6.25 4.18
C LYS A 10 -11.35 -6.61 3.90
N GLU A 11 -10.65 -7.10 4.91
CA GLU A 11 -9.28 -7.54 4.74
C GLU A 11 -9.26 -8.88 4.00
N PRO A 12 -8.52 -8.98 2.89
CA PRO A 12 -8.40 -10.27 2.20
C PRO A 12 -7.69 -11.30 3.06
N TYR A 13 -8.16 -12.54 3.01
CA TYR A 13 -7.45 -13.63 3.67
C TYR A 13 -6.42 -14.20 2.71
N ILE A 14 -5.17 -14.25 3.15
CA ILE A 14 -4.08 -14.80 2.35
C ILE A 14 -3.52 -16.00 3.09
N SER A 15 -3.55 -17.15 2.45
CA SER A 15 -3.11 -18.40 3.09
C SER A 15 -1.60 -18.44 3.24
N HIS A 16 -1.15 -19.26 4.19
CA HIS A 16 0.29 -19.49 4.38
C HIS A 16 0.92 -20.03 3.11
N GLU A 17 0.19 -20.85 2.38
CA GLU A 17 0.70 -21.44 1.14
C GLU A 17 1.05 -20.37 0.12
N ILE A 18 0.18 -19.37 -0.02
CA ILE A 18 0.43 -18.26 -0.95
C ILE A 18 1.66 -17.48 -0.49
N MET A 19 1.75 -17.22 0.81
CA MET A 19 2.88 -16.46 1.34
C MET A 19 4.21 -17.22 1.17
N GLU A 20 4.18 -18.54 1.37
CA GLU A 20 5.37 -19.35 1.14
C GLU A 20 5.81 -19.31 -0.31
N LYS A 21 4.86 -19.39 -1.24
CA LYS A 21 5.18 -19.32 -2.66
C LYS A 21 5.76 -17.97 -3.02
N LEU A 22 5.16 -16.92 -2.50
CA LEU A 22 5.64 -15.57 -2.74
C LEU A 22 7.05 -15.36 -2.21
N ALA A 23 7.29 -15.85 -0.98
CA ALA A 23 8.60 -15.75 -0.38
C ALA A 23 9.66 -16.47 -1.21
N LYS A 24 9.29 -17.65 -1.73
CA LYS A 24 10.20 -18.41 -2.59
C LYS A 24 10.46 -17.65 -3.90
N ASP A 25 9.41 -17.10 -4.50
CA ASP A 25 9.56 -16.33 -5.75
C ASP A 25 10.51 -15.16 -5.57
N LEU A 26 10.44 -14.50 -4.41
CA LEU A 26 11.24 -13.32 -4.13
C LEU A 26 12.53 -13.63 -3.38
N ASN A 27 12.74 -14.90 -3.04
CA ASN A 27 13.93 -15.36 -2.30
C ASN A 27 14.10 -14.60 -0.98
N ILE A 28 13.02 -14.56 -0.20
CA ILE A 28 13.04 -13.91 1.12
C ILE A 28 12.52 -14.89 2.16
N ALA A 29 12.79 -14.59 3.42
CA ALA A 29 12.41 -15.48 4.53
C ALA A 29 10.91 -15.48 4.76
N PHE A 30 10.37 -16.62 5.15
CA PHE A 30 9.01 -16.74 5.63
C PHE A 30 8.95 -17.83 6.69
N GLU A 31 8.56 -17.43 7.90
CA GLU A 31 8.41 -18.36 9.02
C GLU A 31 6.99 -18.28 9.53
N ASN A 32 6.43 -19.42 9.95
CA ASN A 32 5.02 -19.47 10.36
C ASN A 32 4.71 -18.55 11.54
N TRP A 33 5.71 -18.18 12.34
CA TRP A 33 5.49 -17.31 13.50
C TRP A 33 5.48 -15.83 13.14
N MET A 34 5.84 -15.48 11.92
CA MET A 34 5.85 -14.07 11.49
C MET A 34 4.43 -13.58 11.30
N GLN A 35 4.01 -12.65 12.16
CA GLN A 35 2.64 -12.14 12.10
C GLN A 35 2.44 -11.04 11.08
N ASP A 36 3.46 -10.19 10.94
CA ASP A 36 3.37 -9.03 10.05
C ASP A 36 4.21 -9.21 8.79
N TRP A 37 4.44 -10.45 8.40
CA TRP A 37 5.03 -10.69 7.09
C TRP A 37 4.08 -10.16 6.03
N PRO A 38 4.50 -9.41 5.06
CA PRO A 38 5.87 -9.17 4.61
C PRO A 38 6.57 -7.96 5.20
N TYR A 39 5.91 -7.19 6.06
CA TYR A 39 6.51 -5.97 6.60
C TYR A 39 7.81 -6.24 7.35
N GLU A 40 7.91 -7.44 7.96
CA GLU A 40 9.08 -7.79 8.75
C GLU A 40 10.31 -8.11 7.91
N VAL A 41 10.11 -8.49 6.64
CA VAL A 41 11.22 -8.98 5.82
C VAL A 41 11.56 -8.05 4.66
N VAL A 42 10.84 -6.96 4.50
CA VAL A 42 11.05 -6.07 3.37
C VAL A 42 12.40 -5.35 3.49
N ASN A 43 13.03 -5.14 2.35
CA ASN A 43 14.26 -4.36 2.26
C ASN A 43 14.02 -3.26 1.24
N LYS A 44 14.10 -2.01 1.70
CA LYS A 44 13.81 -0.86 0.82
C LYS A 44 14.71 -0.80 -0.39
N ASN A 45 15.91 -1.38 -0.28
CA ASN A 45 16.86 -1.38 -1.40
C ASN A 45 16.46 -2.36 -2.50
N ASP A 46 15.51 -3.25 -2.22
CA ASP A 46 15.00 -4.21 -3.20
C ASP A 46 13.71 -3.77 -3.86
N ILE A 47 13.34 -2.49 -3.74
CA ILE A 47 12.07 -2.01 -4.26
C ILE A 47 11.92 -2.24 -5.76
N GLU A 48 13.01 -2.15 -6.53
CA GLU A 48 12.95 -2.43 -7.96
C GLU A 48 12.60 -3.89 -8.24
N LYS A 49 13.10 -4.79 -7.41
CA LYS A 49 12.78 -6.21 -7.52
C LYS A 49 11.30 -6.45 -7.25
N TYR A 50 10.75 -5.78 -6.24
CA TYR A 50 9.33 -5.91 -5.93
C TYR A 50 8.46 -5.34 -7.05
N LEU A 51 8.88 -4.23 -7.64
CA LEU A 51 8.15 -3.62 -8.75
C LEU A 51 8.14 -4.55 -9.97
N GLU A 52 9.30 -5.12 -10.28
CA GLU A 52 9.39 -6.04 -11.40
C GLU A 52 8.49 -7.24 -11.20
N TYR A 53 8.51 -7.79 -9.99
CA TYR A 53 7.66 -8.93 -9.67
C TYR A 53 6.19 -8.57 -9.79
N TYR A 54 5.79 -7.41 -9.28
CA TYR A 54 4.40 -6.97 -9.35
C TYR A 54 3.92 -6.91 -10.80
N ASN A 55 4.78 -6.45 -11.69
CA ASN A 55 4.41 -6.29 -13.09
C ASN A 55 4.28 -7.61 -13.84
N THR A 56 4.83 -8.69 -13.29
CA THR A 56 4.80 -9.99 -13.97
C THR A 56 3.81 -10.97 -13.36
N VAL A 57 3.43 -10.77 -12.10
CA VAL A 57 2.53 -11.71 -11.42
C VAL A 57 1.09 -11.38 -11.74
N ASN A 58 0.26 -12.43 -11.93
CA ASN A 58 -1.16 -12.25 -12.23
C ASN A 58 -2.07 -12.57 -11.04
N ASP A 59 -1.55 -13.27 -10.06
CA ASP A 59 -2.34 -13.69 -8.90
C ASP A 59 -2.62 -12.49 -8.00
N LYS A 60 -3.91 -12.20 -7.78
CA LYS A 60 -4.28 -11.00 -7.02
C LYS A 60 -3.87 -11.09 -5.55
N ASN A 61 -3.80 -12.28 -4.98
CA ASN A 61 -3.37 -12.44 -3.59
C ASN A 61 -1.88 -12.14 -3.45
N LYS A 62 -1.09 -12.56 -4.43
CA LYS A 62 0.33 -12.22 -4.43
C LYS A 62 0.52 -10.73 -4.65
N LYS A 63 -0.26 -10.12 -5.54
CA LYS A 63 -0.21 -8.67 -5.75
C LYS A 63 -0.52 -7.93 -4.46
N PHE A 64 -1.53 -8.40 -3.72
CA PHE A 64 -1.90 -7.78 -2.46
C PHE A 64 -0.70 -7.73 -1.50
N LYS A 65 -0.01 -8.86 -1.36
CA LYS A 65 1.12 -8.94 -0.44
C LYS A 65 2.32 -8.14 -0.93
N VAL A 66 2.60 -8.17 -2.22
CA VAL A 66 3.72 -7.40 -2.76
C VAL A 66 3.47 -5.90 -2.61
N MET A 67 2.21 -5.47 -2.72
CA MET A 67 1.91 -4.06 -2.52
C MET A 67 2.23 -3.62 -1.10
N GLU A 68 1.99 -4.48 -0.11
CA GLU A 68 2.40 -4.15 1.26
C GLU A 68 3.90 -3.91 1.34
N MET A 69 4.68 -4.73 0.64
CA MET A 69 6.14 -4.57 0.60
C MET A 69 6.53 -3.28 -0.10
N LEU A 70 5.85 -2.95 -1.19
CA LEU A 70 6.14 -1.72 -1.93
C LEU A 70 5.88 -0.48 -1.09
N ILE A 71 4.75 -0.43 -0.42
CA ILE A 71 4.41 0.71 0.41
C ILE A 71 5.40 0.87 1.56
N GLN A 72 5.74 -0.23 2.22
CA GLN A 72 6.72 -0.20 3.30
C GLN A 72 8.08 0.27 2.80
N SER A 73 8.47 -0.21 1.62
CA SER A 73 9.76 0.19 1.03
C SER A 73 9.81 1.69 0.75
N ILE A 74 8.69 2.25 0.27
CA ILE A 74 8.62 3.70 0.04
C ILE A 74 8.73 4.45 1.35
N GLU A 75 8.00 3.99 2.37
CA GLU A 75 8.02 4.66 3.67
C GLU A 75 9.43 4.71 4.24
N GLU A 76 10.23 3.68 3.98
CA GLU A 76 11.58 3.60 4.52
C GLU A 76 12.62 4.36 3.71
N GLN A 77 12.25 4.95 2.57
CA GLN A 77 13.18 5.75 1.80
C GLN A 77 13.52 7.03 2.57
N GLU A 78 14.79 7.27 2.77
CA GLU A 78 15.25 8.46 3.48
C GLU A 78 15.41 9.65 2.56
N ASN A 79 15.64 9.37 1.28
CA ASN A 79 15.85 10.40 0.26
C ASN A 79 14.50 10.80 -0.32
N GLU A 80 14.15 12.08 -0.21
CA GLU A 80 12.85 12.56 -0.65
C GLU A 80 12.64 12.35 -2.15
N GLU A 81 13.68 12.52 -2.92
CA GLU A 81 13.60 12.34 -4.37
C GLU A 81 13.22 10.91 -4.73
N LYS A 82 13.86 9.95 -4.06
CA LYS A 82 13.55 8.53 -4.29
C LYS A 82 12.15 8.20 -3.78
N PHE A 83 11.76 8.76 -2.64
CA PHE A 83 10.42 8.56 -2.11
C PHE A 83 9.37 8.96 -3.15
N LEU A 84 9.50 10.16 -3.70
CA LEU A 84 8.54 10.67 -4.67
C LEU A 84 8.60 9.90 -5.98
N TYR A 85 9.78 9.51 -6.40
CA TYR A 85 9.95 8.75 -7.63
C TYR A 85 9.18 7.42 -7.55
N TYR A 86 9.39 6.68 -6.48
CA TYR A 86 8.73 5.39 -6.33
C TYR A 86 7.25 5.53 -6.01
N TRP A 87 6.89 6.56 -5.25
CA TRP A 87 5.47 6.82 -4.99
C TRP A 87 4.71 7.03 -6.30
N ASN A 88 5.26 7.81 -7.20
CA ASN A 88 4.58 8.07 -8.48
C ASN A 88 4.36 6.79 -9.28
N ILE A 89 5.30 5.85 -9.22
CA ILE A 89 5.14 4.57 -9.91
C ILE A 89 4.08 3.72 -9.22
N VAL A 90 4.19 3.56 -7.91
CA VAL A 90 3.29 2.70 -7.15
C VAL A 90 1.87 3.25 -7.15
N LYS A 91 1.73 4.57 -7.11
CA LYS A 91 0.42 5.21 -7.18
C LYS A 91 -0.37 4.72 -8.40
N ARG A 92 0.29 4.65 -9.55
CA ARG A 92 -0.37 4.19 -10.76
C ARG A 92 -0.77 2.73 -10.68
N LEU A 93 0.06 1.91 -10.05
CA LEU A 93 -0.30 0.51 -9.84
C LEU A 93 -1.52 0.38 -8.95
N ILE A 94 -1.60 1.18 -7.90
CA ILE A 94 -2.74 1.18 -6.99
C ILE A 94 -3.99 1.63 -7.72
N GLU A 95 -3.89 2.69 -8.50
CA GLU A 95 -5.04 3.21 -9.24
C GLU A 95 -5.61 2.15 -10.19
N LYS A 96 -4.72 1.43 -10.84
CA LYS A 96 -5.12 0.38 -11.78
C LYS A 96 -5.79 -0.80 -11.06
N ASP A 97 -5.26 -1.19 -9.93
CA ASP A 97 -5.71 -2.38 -9.19
C ASP A 97 -6.35 -2.00 -7.85
N PHE A 98 -7.04 -0.86 -7.79
CA PHE A 98 -7.51 -0.30 -6.53
C PHE A 98 -8.30 -1.30 -5.68
N LEU A 99 -9.19 -2.08 -6.30
CA LEU A 99 -10.03 -3.00 -5.54
C LEU A 99 -9.21 -4.10 -4.86
N ILE A 100 -8.06 -4.45 -5.41
CA ILE A 100 -7.18 -5.42 -4.76
C ILE A 100 -6.56 -4.82 -3.49
N HIS A 101 -6.26 -3.51 -3.53
CA HIS A 101 -5.46 -2.86 -2.51
C HIS A 101 -6.25 -1.96 -1.57
N GLU A 102 -7.56 -1.99 -1.67
CA GLU A 102 -8.40 -1.07 -0.91
C GLU A 102 -8.12 -1.15 0.59
N TYR A 103 -8.04 -2.37 1.13
CA TYR A 103 -7.78 -2.54 2.55
C TYR A 103 -6.40 -2.00 2.95
N THR A 104 -5.38 -2.29 2.15
CA THR A 104 -4.02 -1.84 2.45
C THR A 104 -3.94 -0.32 2.46
N ILE A 105 -4.58 0.33 1.48
CA ILE A 105 -4.59 1.79 1.44
C ILE A 105 -5.28 2.34 2.69
N TRP A 106 -6.44 1.78 3.04
CA TRP A 106 -7.16 2.19 4.24
C TRP A 106 -6.28 2.05 5.48
N TYR A 107 -5.59 0.92 5.59
CA TYR A 107 -4.72 0.63 6.73
C TYR A 107 -3.66 1.72 6.92
N TRP A 108 -3.00 2.09 5.84
CA TRP A 108 -1.93 3.09 5.90
C TRP A 108 -2.45 4.53 6.00
N CYS A 109 -3.74 4.74 5.74
CA CYS A 109 -4.33 6.07 5.87
C CYS A 109 -4.52 6.47 7.33
N LEU A 110 -4.60 5.52 8.25
CA LEU A 110 -4.72 5.78 9.69
C LEU A 110 -5.91 6.69 10.02
N PHE A 111 -7.05 6.50 9.34
CA PHE A 111 -8.21 7.37 9.54
C PHE A 111 -8.71 7.38 10.98
N GLU A 112 -8.61 6.23 11.66
CA GLU A 112 -9.13 6.10 13.01
C GLU A 112 -8.12 6.48 14.09
N GLU A 113 -6.83 6.49 13.74
CA GLU A 113 -5.76 6.73 14.70
C GLU A 113 -5.24 8.16 14.70
N ILE A 114 -5.25 8.81 13.52
CA ILE A 114 -4.63 10.12 13.36
C ILE A 114 -5.62 11.07 12.69
N ASP A 115 -5.97 12.19 13.33
CA ASP A 115 -6.80 13.19 12.69
C ASP A 115 -5.90 14.16 11.90
N GLU A 116 -6.53 15.08 11.16
CA GLU A 116 -5.79 15.96 10.26
C GLU A 116 -4.89 16.96 10.99
N ASP A 117 -5.24 17.27 12.24
CA ASP A 117 -4.43 18.19 13.03
C ASP A 117 -3.15 17.53 13.52
N HIS A 118 -3.08 16.22 13.48
CA HIS A 118 -1.93 15.47 14.00
C HIS A 118 -1.24 14.66 12.90
N MET A 119 -1.36 15.11 11.65
CA MET A 119 -0.79 14.36 10.52
C MET A 119 0.73 14.19 10.64
N LYS A 120 1.40 15.08 11.35
CA LYS A 120 2.84 14.96 11.54
C LYS A 120 3.24 13.71 12.31
N ASP A 121 2.29 13.12 13.03
CA ASP A 121 2.54 11.91 13.81
C ASP A 121 2.29 10.64 12.98
N ALA A 122 1.80 10.80 11.76
CA ALA A 122 1.55 9.66 10.87
C ALA A 122 2.84 9.28 10.13
N TRP A 123 2.75 8.19 9.36
CA TRP A 123 3.85 7.82 8.47
C TRP A 123 3.98 8.86 7.35
N LYS A 124 5.17 8.96 6.78
CA LYS A 124 5.41 9.92 5.70
C LYS A 124 4.48 9.69 4.52
N ILE A 125 4.18 8.44 4.24
CA ILE A 125 3.35 8.09 3.09
C ILE A 125 1.85 8.32 3.34
N THR A 126 1.44 8.44 4.61
CA THR A 126 0.02 8.56 4.94
C THR A 126 -0.70 9.70 4.21
N PRO A 127 -0.17 10.93 4.18
CA PRO A 127 -0.88 12.00 3.46
C PRO A 127 -1.05 11.71 1.98
N PHE A 128 -0.06 11.04 1.38
CA PHE A 128 -0.14 10.67 -0.04
C PHE A 128 -1.23 9.64 -0.28
N LEU A 129 -1.33 8.67 0.62
CA LEU A 129 -2.35 7.63 0.50
C LEU A 129 -3.74 8.15 0.81
N ARG A 130 -3.87 9.11 1.75
CA ARG A 130 -5.16 9.75 1.99
C ARG A 130 -5.65 10.50 0.77
N ARG A 131 -4.76 11.22 0.10
CA ARG A 131 -5.12 11.93 -1.13
C ARG A 131 -5.58 10.94 -2.20
N LEU A 132 -4.85 9.85 -2.35
CA LEU A 132 -5.23 8.82 -3.31
C LEU A 132 -6.59 8.24 -2.96
N TRP A 133 -6.82 7.92 -1.70
CA TRP A 133 -8.10 7.40 -1.23
C TRP A 133 -9.25 8.33 -1.61
N TYR A 134 -9.10 9.63 -1.30
CA TYR A 134 -10.14 10.58 -1.62
C TYR A 134 -10.38 10.68 -3.13
N ASN A 135 -9.32 10.66 -3.92
CA ASN A 135 -9.47 10.72 -5.36
C ASN A 135 -10.22 9.51 -5.91
N MET A 136 -9.95 8.34 -5.36
CA MET A 136 -10.58 7.12 -5.84
C MET A 136 -12.01 6.95 -5.32
N LYS A 137 -12.26 7.36 -4.07
CA LYS A 137 -13.56 7.10 -3.44
C LYS A 137 -14.53 8.24 -3.56
N ILE A 138 -14.05 9.47 -3.61
CA ILE A 138 -14.90 10.65 -3.54
C ILE A 138 -14.80 11.50 -4.80
N GLY A 139 -13.60 11.99 -5.09
CA GLY A 139 -13.40 12.89 -6.22
C GLY A 139 -13.80 12.28 -7.55
N LYS A 140 -13.52 11.01 -7.71
CA LYS A 140 -13.83 10.30 -8.96
C LYS A 140 -15.34 10.20 -9.17
N ASP A 141 -16.09 9.92 -8.11
CA ASP A 141 -17.54 9.73 -8.21
C ASP A 141 -18.25 11.01 -8.58
N ASN A 142 -17.75 12.12 -8.09
CA ASN A 142 -18.41 13.42 -8.25
C ASN A 142 -17.81 14.26 -9.35
N GLY A 143 -16.73 13.81 -9.94
CA GLY A 143 -15.99 14.62 -10.89
C GLY A 143 -15.36 15.83 -10.28
N VAL A 144 -15.30 15.87 -8.95
CA VAL A 144 -14.74 16.98 -8.20
C VAL A 144 -13.43 16.56 -7.56
N ARG A 145 -12.42 17.41 -7.68
CA ARG A 145 -11.13 17.11 -7.08
C ARG A 145 -11.10 17.56 -5.64
N PRO A 146 -10.49 16.77 -4.75
CA PRO A 146 -10.25 17.24 -3.40
C PRO A 146 -9.40 18.50 -3.42
N TYR A 147 -9.62 19.35 -2.44
CA TYR A 147 -8.98 20.66 -2.41
C TYR A 147 -7.45 20.59 -2.27
N PHE A 148 -6.93 19.48 -1.81
CA PHE A 148 -5.49 19.36 -1.59
C PHE A 148 -4.74 18.74 -2.78
N THR A 149 -5.41 18.53 -3.88
CA THR A 149 -4.72 18.01 -5.07
C THR A 149 -4.15 19.09 -5.95
#